data_e948bd9a3326d8d5a37db1b0f826406d
#
_entry.id   e948bd9a3326d8d5a37db1b0f826406d
#
_cell.length_a   1.000
_cell.length_b   1.000
_cell.length_c   1.000
_cell.angle_alpha   90.00
_cell.angle_beta   90.00
_cell.angle_gamma   90.00
#
_symmetry.space_group_name_H-M   'P 1'
#
loop_
_entity.id
_entity.type
_entity.pdbx_description
1 polymer ?
#
loop_
_entity_poly.entity_id
_entity_poly.type
_entity_poly.pdbx_seq_one_letter_code
_entity_poly.pdbx_strand_id
1 'polypeptide(L)'
;KKLFLDTDIIFQDTSTEGTIKLSTVGFNLINKIKMTNDKIFFSSNNDLGSRLFYKGQINLKPFNFLLDIKANEIDLTNLISNESFFMEVLKSRLFFNKNLNFNISLYSNRINQKNFNNLVLKSKFDQESLNLFGTRINLRDFAVLNLSNNQLLINKDNLFLNGEVEIIIENKDKFFSFFLVPKKLRKNLKVISIKYKYNLESSIFEIDNIEIDKKTIQDFNFLTKDINNLKGFKTNKIQLRKILNKLLESYDG
;
A
#
# COMPACT_ATOMS: atom_id res chain seq x y z
N LYS A 1 -16.17 13.99 16.66
CA LYS A 1 -15.83 14.99 15.61
C LYS A 1 -17.09 15.28 14.81
N LYS A 2 -17.43 16.56 14.57
CA LYS A 2 -18.57 16.94 13.75
C LYS A 2 -18.14 16.95 12.29
N LEU A 3 -18.92 16.30 11.42
CA LEU A 3 -18.79 16.33 9.96
C LEU A 3 -19.91 17.23 9.43
N PHE A 4 -19.56 18.18 8.60
CA PHE A 4 -20.50 19.06 7.90
C PHE A 4 -20.54 18.67 6.44
N LEU A 5 -21.73 18.54 5.89
CA LEU A 5 -22.01 18.27 4.49
C LEU A 5 -22.76 19.48 3.92
N ASP A 6 -22.20 20.08 2.89
CA ASP A 6 -22.82 21.16 2.12
C ASP A 6 -22.92 20.71 0.64
N THR A 7 -24.08 20.92 0.03
CA THR A 7 -24.34 20.43 -1.33
C THR A 7 -24.99 21.52 -2.18
N ASP A 8 -24.47 21.67 -3.39
CA ASP A 8 -25.04 22.49 -4.45
C ASP A 8 -25.26 21.61 -5.67
N ILE A 9 -26.52 21.28 -5.98
CA ILE A 9 -26.88 20.26 -6.99
C ILE A 9 -27.88 20.85 -7.97
N ILE A 10 -27.57 20.74 -9.26
CA ILE A 10 -28.41 21.18 -10.38
C ILE A 10 -28.95 19.95 -11.09
N PHE A 11 -30.26 19.84 -11.14
CA PHE A 11 -30.97 18.76 -11.85
C PHE A 11 -31.22 19.19 -13.29
N GLN A 12 -30.90 18.29 -14.23
CA GLN A 12 -31.17 18.44 -15.66
C GLN A 12 -31.89 17.18 -16.16
N ASP A 13 -32.51 17.23 -17.33
CA ASP A 13 -33.35 16.14 -17.85
C ASP A 13 -32.61 14.79 -17.97
N THR A 14 -31.33 14.80 -18.31
CA THR A 14 -30.53 13.57 -18.54
C THR A 14 -29.38 13.38 -17.56
N SER A 15 -29.08 14.38 -16.74
CA SER A 15 -27.98 14.32 -15.77
C SER A 15 -28.21 15.23 -14.58
N THR A 16 -27.56 14.94 -13.50
CA THR A 16 -27.51 15.80 -12.31
C THR A 16 -26.04 16.16 -12.07
N GLU A 17 -25.75 17.43 -11.97
CA GLU A 17 -24.39 17.92 -11.74
C GLU A 17 -24.37 18.80 -10.49
N GLY A 18 -23.24 18.81 -9.78
CA GLY A 18 -23.13 19.67 -8.61
C GLY A 18 -21.82 19.54 -7.89
N THR A 19 -21.78 20.15 -6.72
CA THR A 19 -20.65 20.07 -5.79
C THR A 19 -21.12 19.57 -4.44
N ILE A 20 -20.27 18.73 -3.83
CA ILE A 20 -20.43 18.27 -2.46
C ILE A 20 -19.20 18.70 -1.67
N LYS A 21 -19.42 19.49 -0.62
CA LYS A 21 -18.36 19.91 0.29
C LYS A 21 -18.47 19.15 1.60
N LEU A 22 -17.44 18.41 1.92
CA LEU A 22 -17.26 17.72 3.20
C LEU A 22 -16.29 18.52 4.05
N SER A 23 -16.68 18.92 5.24
CA SER A 23 -15.86 19.72 6.12
C SER A 23 -15.82 19.14 7.53
N THR A 24 -14.64 19.14 8.13
CA THR A 24 -14.41 18.86 9.55
C THR A 24 -13.27 19.75 10.04
N VAL A 25 -13.01 19.73 11.34
CA VAL A 25 -11.90 20.52 11.91
C VAL A 25 -10.57 20.11 11.24
N GLY A 26 -9.99 21.04 10.47
CA GLY A 26 -8.71 20.86 9.79
C GLY A 26 -8.77 20.14 8.43
N PHE A 27 -9.96 19.85 7.91
CA PHE A 27 -10.11 19.18 6.63
C PHE A 27 -11.33 19.68 5.85
N ASN A 28 -11.11 20.09 4.61
CA ASN A 28 -12.16 20.46 3.65
C ASN A 28 -11.93 19.70 2.34
N LEU A 29 -12.95 19.01 1.89
CA LEU A 29 -12.96 18.28 0.63
C LEU A 29 -14.11 18.80 -0.22
N ILE A 30 -13.81 19.33 -1.39
CA ILE A 30 -14.83 19.77 -2.36
C ILE A 30 -14.79 18.78 -3.52
N ASN A 31 -15.93 18.16 -3.80
CA ASN A 31 -16.12 17.20 -4.85
C ASN A 31 -17.01 17.79 -5.94
N LYS A 32 -16.60 17.68 -7.19
CA LYS A 32 -17.52 17.80 -8.33
C LYS A 32 -18.18 16.46 -8.56
N ILE A 33 -19.48 16.44 -8.73
CA ILE A 33 -20.25 15.24 -9.05
C ILE A 33 -21.02 15.42 -10.35
N LYS A 34 -21.15 14.33 -11.07
CA LYS A 34 -22.06 14.19 -12.21
C LYS A 34 -22.74 12.84 -12.13
N MET A 35 -24.07 12.84 -12.09
CA MET A 35 -24.86 11.61 -12.05
C MET A 35 -25.62 11.46 -13.37
N THR A 36 -25.62 10.24 -13.86
CA THR A 36 -26.50 9.75 -14.93
C THR A 36 -27.37 8.63 -14.39
N ASN A 37 -28.23 8.02 -15.19
CA ASN A 37 -29.18 6.98 -14.72
C ASN A 37 -28.49 5.81 -14.00
N ASP A 38 -27.27 5.43 -14.40
CA ASP A 38 -26.59 4.24 -13.93
C ASP A 38 -25.15 4.51 -13.40
N LYS A 39 -24.68 5.76 -13.48
CA LYS A 39 -23.30 6.11 -13.11
C LYS A 39 -23.23 7.40 -12.32
N ILE A 40 -22.30 7.43 -11.37
CA ILE A 40 -21.91 8.62 -10.63
C ILE A 40 -20.43 8.85 -10.88
N PHE A 41 -20.09 9.98 -11.45
CA PHE A 41 -18.71 10.44 -11.58
C PHE A 41 -18.44 11.47 -10.48
N PHE A 42 -17.26 11.39 -9.89
CA PHE A 42 -16.83 12.37 -8.90
C PHE A 42 -15.34 12.68 -9.05
N SER A 43 -14.96 13.90 -8.71
CA SER A 43 -13.57 14.32 -8.72
C SER A 43 -13.33 15.41 -7.68
N SER A 44 -12.07 15.53 -7.25
CA SER A 44 -11.67 16.69 -6.45
C SER A 44 -11.83 17.97 -7.27
N ASN A 45 -12.29 19.04 -6.63
CA ASN A 45 -12.37 20.36 -7.25
C ASN A 45 -11.03 21.13 -7.19
N ASN A 46 -9.94 20.44 -6.83
CA ASN A 46 -8.65 21.04 -6.64
C ASN A 46 -7.91 21.13 -7.98
N ASP A 47 -7.29 22.28 -8.25
CA ASP A 47 -6.39 22.45 -9.38
C ASP A 47 -5.17 21.51 -9.27
N LEU A 48 -4.50 21.27 -10.39
CA LEU A 48 -3.32 20.37 -10.50
C LEU A 48 -2.17 20.68 -9.52
N GLY A 49 -2.20 21.84 -8.84
CA GLY A 49 -1.27 22.24 -7.79
C GLY A 49 -1.63 21.79 -6.37
N SER A 50 -2.80 21.17 -6.17
CA SER A 50 -3.21 20.70 -4.86
C SER A 50 -2.42 19.46 -4.42
N ARG A 51 -2.28 19.28 -3.09
CA ARG A 51 -1.56 18.14 -2.52
C ARG A 51 -2.21 16.79 -2.83
N LEU A 52 -3.51 16.78 -3.13
CA LEU A 52 -4.30 15.60 -3.39
C LEU A 52 -5.27 15.86 -4.54
N PHE A 53 -5.20 15.05 -5.56
CA PHE A 53 -6.15 15.00 -6.66
C PHE A 53 -6.74 13.60 -6.74
N TYR A 54 -8.05 13.49 -6.93
CA TYR A 54 -8.71 12.20 -7.18
C TYR A 54 -9.85 12.36 -8.16
N LYS A 55 -10.14 11.28 -8.84
CA LYS A 55 -11.32 11.09 -9.67
C LYS A 55 -11.82 9.67 -9.51
N GLY A 56 -13.12 9.50 -9.59
CA GLY A 56 -13.73 8.19 -9.49
C GLY A 56 -15.04 8.08 -10.23
N GLN A 57 -15.48 6.83 -10.30
CA GLN A 57 -16.75 6.46 -10.94
C GLN A 57 -17.39 5.35 -10.11
N ILE A 58 -18.68 5.47 -9.91
CA ILE A 58 -19.54 4.42 -9.35
C ILE A 58 -20.50 3.99 -10.44
N ASN A 59 -20.46 2.73 -10.84
CA ASN A 59 -21.51 2.11 -11.62
C ASN A 59 -22.52 1.53 -10.63
N LEU A 60 -23.80 1.79 -10.84
CA LEU A 60 -24.85 1.35 -9.93
C LEU A 60 -25.36 -0.07 -10.25
N LYS A 61 -25.28 -0.45 -11.53
CA LYS A 61 -25.74 -1.76 -12.01
C LYS A 61 -24.84 -2.28 -13.14
N PRO A 62 -24.05 -3.37 -12.92
CA PRO A 62 -23.70 -3.93 -11.60
C PRO A 62 -22.85 -2.96 -10.79
N PHE A 63 -22.90 -3.07 -9.46
CA PHE A 63 -22.13 -2.18 -8.61
C PHE A 63 -20.62 -2.36 -8.84
N ASN A 64 -19.96 -1.26 -9.18
CA ASN A 64 -18.53 -1.21 -9.35
C ASN A 64 -18.00 0.19 -9.02
N PHE A 65 -16.99 0.28 -8.19
CA PHE A 65 -16.37 1.52 -7.77
C PHE A 65 -14.94 1.61 -8.30
N LEU A 66 -14.64 2.68 -9.00
CA LEU A 66 -13.31 2.97 -9.54
C LEU A 66 -12.80 4.26 -8.90
N LEU A 67 -11.57 4.27 -8.40
CA LEU A 67 -10.96 5.44 -7.78
C LEU A 67 -9.49 5.55 -8.15
N ASP A 68 -9.13 6.66 -8.78
CA ASP A 68 -7.75 7.05 -9.04
C ASP A 68 -7.36 8.22 -8.14
N ILE A 69 -6.30 8.07 -7.38
CA ILE A 69 -5.77 9.08 -6.47
C ILE A 69 -4.36 9.44 -6.90
N LYS A 70 -4.08 10.75 -6.98
CA LYS A 70 -2.73 11.28 -7.17
C LYS A 70 -2.42 12.21 -6.00
N ALA A 71 -1.33 11.94 -5.30
CA ALA A 71 -0.86 12.74 -4.19
C ALA A 71 0.57 13.22 -4.44
N ASN A 72 0.89 14.44 -4.02
CA ASN A 72 2.27 14.91 -4.07
C ASN A 72 3.11 14.20 -3.02
N GLU A 73 2.53 13.94 -1.86
CA GLU A 73 3.18 13.27 -0.73
C GLU A 73 2.18 12.47 0.09
N ILE A 74 2.59 11.28 0.53
CA ILE A 74 1.80 10.41 1.41
C ILE A 74 2.63 10.02 2.63
N ASP A 75 2.02 10.09 3.80
CA ASP A 75 2.55 9.53 5.03
C ASP A 75 2.07 8.08 5.18
N LEU A 76 2.91 7.14 4.71
CA LEU A 76 2.60 5.71 4.82
C LEU A 76 2.47 5.26 6.28
N THR A 77 3.24 5.84 7.20
CA THR A 77 3.20 5.44 8.62
C THR A 77 1.82 5.73 9.20
N ASN A 78 1.29 6.91 8.90
CA ASN A 78 -0.06 7.27 9.35
C ASN A 78 -1.15 6.46 8.63
N LEU A 79 -0.94 6.13 7.35
CA LEU A 79 -1.93 5.37 6.58
C LEU A 79 -2.11 3.94 7.10
N ILE A 80 -0.99 3.27 7.45
CA ILE A 80 -0.98 1.86 7.86
C ILE A 80 -0.86 1.67 9.39
N SER A 81 -0.91 2.75 10.16
CA SER A 81 -0.95 2.63 11.62
C SER A 81 -2.24 1.93 12.07
N ASN A 82 -2.17 1.14 13.13
CA ASN A 82 -3.33 0.43 13.67
C ASN A 82 -4.49 1.35 14.09
N GLU A 83 -4.21 2.62 14.33
CA GLU A 83 -5.16 3.67 14.71
C GLU A 83 -5.65 4.49 13.50
N SER A 84 -5.21 4.15 12.29
CA SER A 84 -5.63 4.86 11.10
C SER A 84 -7.07 4.51 10.72
N PHE A 85 -7.80 5.48 10.20
CA PHE A 85 -9.14 5.26 9.64
C PHE A 85 -9.14 4.15 8.58
N PHE A 86 -8.09 4.08 7.76
CA PHE A 86 -7.94 3.04 6.74
C PHE A 86 -7.85 1.64 7.34
N MET A 87 -7.07 1.46 8.40
CA MET A 87 -6.97 0.17 9.10
C MET A 87 -8.26 -0.19 9.84
N GLU A 88 -8.96 0.78 10.44
CA GLU A 88 -10.29 0.55 11.03
C GLU A 88 -11.29 0.07 9.98
N VAL A 89 -11.31 0.69 8.81
CA VAL A 89 -12.19 0.29 7.70
C VAL A 89 -11.85 -1.11 7.19
N LEU A 90 -10.56 -1.45 7.04
CA LEU A 90 -10.14 -2.81 6.69
C LEU A 90 -10.59 -3.84 7.73
N LYS A 91 -10.39 -3.56 9.02
CA LYS A 91 -10.77 -4.44 10.13
C LYS A 91 -12.29 -4.54 10.32
N SER A 92 -13.06 -3.53 9.93
CA SER A 92 -14.53 -3.57 9.98
C SER A 92 -15.14 -4.60 9.03
N ARG A 93 -14.36 -5.15 8.11
CA ARG A 93 -14.77 -6.14 7.10
C ARG A 93 -15.83 -5.65 6.12
N LEU A 94 -16.14 -4.37 6.11
CA LEU A 94 -17.11 -3.78 5.18
C LEU A 94 -16.74 -4.05 3.71
N PHE A 95 -15.46 -4.12 3.42
CA PHE A 95 -14.98 -4.41 2.07
C PHE A 95 -15.08 -5.88 1.65
N PHE A 96 -15.30 -6.80 2.60
CA PHE A 96 -15.39 -8.23 2.29
C PHE A 96 -16.83 -8.68 2.02
N ASN A 97 -17.57 -7.88 1.29
CA ASN A 97 -18.94 -8.20 0.86
C ASN A 97 -18.90 -8.65 -0.61
N LYS A 98 -19.52 -9.79 -0.91
CA LYS A 98 -19.59 -10.39 -2.27
C LYS A 98 -20.14 -9.45 -3.34
N ASN A 99 -20.97 -8.50 -2.93
CA ASN A 99 -21.60 -7.56 -3.84
C ASN A 99 -20.75 -6.31 -4.12
N LEU A 100 -19.61 -6.17 -3.41
CA LEU A 100 -18.69 -5.06 -3.62
C LEU A 100 -17.63 -5.45 -4.65
N ASN A 101 -17.50 -4.61 -5.64
CA ASN A 101 -16.40 -4.67 -6.60
C ASN A 101 -15.79 -3.28 -6.71
N PHE A 102 -14.49 -3.16 -6.44
CA PHE A 102 -13.82 -1.88 -6.57
C PHE A 102 -12.36 -2.01 -6.99
N ASN A 103 -11.89 -0.99 -7.70
CA ASN A 103 -10.50 -0.82 -8.04
C ASN A 103 -10.03 0.54 -7.54
N ILE A 104 -8.92 0.56 -6.81
CA ILE A 104 -8.30 1.78 -6.32
C ILE A 104 -6.86 1.83 -6.82
N SER A 105 -6.50 2.94 -7.45
CA SER A 105 -5.14 3.25 -7.84
C SER A 105 -4.68 4.49 -7.08
N LEU A 106 -3.51 4.41 -6.45
CA LEU A 106 -2.90 5.50 -5.72
C LEU A 106 -1.48 5.73 -6.25
N TYR A 107 -1.22 6.95 -6.66
CA TYR A 107 0.09 7.41 -7.13
C TYR A 107 0.59 8.52 -6.23
N SER A 108 1.80 8.41 -5.74
CA SER A 108 2.45 9.49 -4.99
C SER A 108 3.88 9.69 -5.44
N ASN A 109 4.27 10.95 -5.61
CA ASN A 109 5.64 11.31 -6.00
C ASN A 109 6.60 11.22 -4.81
N ARG A 110 6.12 11.38 -3.59
CA ARG A 110 6.91 11.36 -2.36
C ARG A 110 6.21 10.56 -1.27
N ILE A 111 7.00 9.89 -0.48
CA ILE A 111 6.56 9.25 0.75
C ILE A 111 7.26 9.96 1.89
N ASN A 112 6.53 10.33 2.94
CA ASN A 112 7.06 11.03 4.13
C ASN A 112 8.06 10.18 4.93
N GLN A 113 8.83 9.37 4.25
CA GLN A 113 9.95 8.63 4.80
C GLN A 113 11.17 8.90 3.92
N LYS A 114 12.25 9.36 4.53
CA LYS A 114 13.50 9.76 3.83
C LYS A 114 14.06 8.71 2.88
N ASN A 115 13.61 7.47 2.99
CA ASN A 115 14.17 6.32 2.27
C ASN A 115 13.35 5.88 1.07
N PHE A 116 12.12 6.39 0.92
CA PHE A 116 11.22 5.99 -0.15
C PHE A 116 10.83 7.19 -1.00
N ASN A 117 10.75 6.97 -2.30
CA ASN A 117 10.31 7.97 -3.25
C ASN A 117 8.91 7.61 -3.77
N ASN A 118 8.77 7.36 -5.04
CA ASN A 118 7.50 7.12 -5.68
C ASN A 118 6.76 5.89 -5.14
N LEU A 119 5.47 6.03 -4.93
CA LEU A 119 4.54 4.93 -4.65
C LEU A 119 3.56 4.80 -5.80
N VAL A 120 3.41 3.60 -6.28
CA VAL A 120 2.28 3.16 -7.11
C VAL A 120 1.60 2.04 -6.34
N LEU A 121 0.38 2.26 -5.87
CA LEU A 121 -0.43 1.23 -5.23
C LEU A 121 -1.63 0.98 -6.12
N LYS A 122 -1.86 -0.29 -6.48
CA LYS A 122 -3.04 -0.73 -7.20
C LYS A 122 -3.71 -1.83 -6.41
N SER A 123 -4.98 -1.66 -6.16
CA SER A 123 -5.78 -2.65 -5.45
C SER A 123 -7.06 -2.95 -6.21
N LYS A 124 -7.42 -4.22 -6.25
CA LYS A 124 -8.68 -4.71 -6.77
C LYS A 124 -9.35 -5.52 -5.68
N PHE A 125 -10.56 -5.15 -5.35
CA PHE A 125 -11.41 -5.96 -4.50
C PHE A 125 -12.32 -6.81 -5.38
N ASP A 126 -12.28 -8.11 -5.17
CA ASP A 126 -13.03 -9.09 -5.95
C ASP A 126 -13.27 -10.34 -5.11
N GLN A 127 -14.51 -10.82 -5.08
CA GLN A 127 -14.88 -12.10 -4.43
C GLN A 127 -14.34 -12.27 -3.01
N GLU A 128 -14.58 -11.29 -2.13
CA GLU A 128 -14.19 -11.34 -0.71
C GLU A 128 -12.67 -11.22 -0.45
N SER A 129 -11.89 -10.83 -1.43
CA SER A 129 -10.45 -10.58 -1.26
C SER A 129 -10.02 -9.24 -1.82
N LEU A 130 -9.06 -8.60 -1.15
CA LEU A 130 -8.39 -7.41 -1.65
C LEU A 130 -7.04 -7.81 -2.23
N ASN A 131 -6.91 -7.73 -3.54
CA ASN A 131 -5.69 -8.02 -4.25
C ASN A 131 -4.87 -6.74 -4.46
N LEU A 132 -3.59 -6.75 -4.04
CA LEU A 132 -2.63 -5.67 -4.27
C LEU A 132 -1.71 -6.08 -5.43
N PHE A 133 -2.11 -5.73 -6.65
CA PHE A 133 -1.35 -6.09 -7.84
C PHE A 133 -0.58 -4.89 -8.39
N GLY A 134 0.67 -5.11 -8.84
CA GLY A 134 1.48 -4.05 -9.43
C GLY A 134 1.76 -2.89 -8.48
N THR A 135 1.74 -3.13 -7.18
CA THR A 135 2.14 -2.16 -6.17
C THR A 135 3.65 -2.07 -6.14
N ARG A 136 4.16 -0.85 -6.27
CA ARG A 136 5.58 -0.58 -6.40
C ARG A 136 6.00 0.61 -5.55
N ILE A 137 7.11 0.47 -4.83
CA ILE A 137 7.71 1.52 -4.01
C ILE A 137 9.18 1.64 -4.37
N ASN A 138 9.64 2.83 -4.74
CA ASN A 138 11.04 3.04 -5.03
C ASN A 138 11.82 3.36 -3.74
N LEU A 139 12.88 2.61 -3.50
CA LEU A 139 13.91 2.87 -2.48
C LEU A 139 14.96 3.80 -3.09
N ARG A 140 14.67 5.11 -3.13
CA ARG A 140 15.50 6.10 -3.81
C ARG A 140 15.81 5.66 -5.26
N ASP A 141 17.09 5.66 -5.63
CA ASP A 141 17.63 5.33 -6.95
C ASP A 141 18.44 4.02 -6.96
N PHE A 142 18.26 3.16 -5.97
CA PHE A 142 19.08 1.95 -5.85
C PHE A 142 18.30 0.64 -5.77
N ALA A 143 17.02 0.68 -5.40
CA ALA A 143 16.19 -0.52 -5.39
C ALA A 143 14.72 -0.19 -5.53
N VAL A 144 13.94 -1.20 -5.89
CA VAL A 144 12.48 -1.14 -6.00
C VAL A 144 11.89 -2.27 -5.18
N LEU A 145 10.90 -1.95 -4.35
CA LEU A 145 10.01 -2.93 -3.76
C LEU A 145 8.84 -3.16 -4.71
N ASN A 146 8.67 -4.38 -5.14
CA ASN A 146 7.55 -4.80 -5.99
C ASN A 146 6.72 -5.83 -5.21
N LEU A 147 5.45 -5.57 -5.04
CA LEU A 147 4.53 -6.49 -4.38
C LEU A 147 3.79 -7.29 -5.46
N SER A 148 4.10 -8.57 -5.53
CA SER A 148 3.46 -9.51 -6.42
C SER A 148 2.58 -10.48 -5.63
N ASN A 149 1.43 -10.86 -6.19
CA ASN A 149 0.52 -11.84 -5.59
C ASN A 149 0.10 -11.53 -4.14
N ASN A 150 0.05 -10.24 -3.79
CA ASN A 150 -0.34 -9.85 -2.44
C ASN A 150 -1.87 -9.78 -2.32
N GLN A 151 -2.39 -10.48 -1.34
CA GLN A 151 -3.82 -10.62 -1.10
C GLN A 151 -4.16 -10.46 0.37
N LEU A 152 -5.10 -9.57 0.64
CA LEU A 152 -5.71 -9.44 1.95
C LEU A 152 -6.97 -10.30 1.98
N LEU A 153 -7.06 -11.21 2.94
CA LEU A 153 -8.16 -12.16 3.06
C LEU A 153 -8.50 -12.44 4.52
N ILE A 154 -9.73 -12.90 4.74
CA ILE A 154 -10.19 -13.34 6.06
C ILE A 154 -10.04 -14.85 6.17
N ASN A 155 -9.40 -15.30 7.23
CA ASN A 155 -9.31 -16.72 7.58
C ASN A 155 -9.54 -16.92 9.09
N LYS A 156 -10.55 -17.74 9.46
CA LYS A 156 -10.92 -18.02 10.85
C LYS A 156 -11.02 -16.74 11.69
N ASP A 157 -11.77 -15.77 11.20
CA ASP A 157 -11.98 -14.50 11.86
C ASP A 157 -10.76 -13.55 11.98
N ASN A 158 -9.62 -13.92 11.46
CA ASN A 158 -8.44 -13.04 11.39
C ASN A 158 -8.23 -12.52 9.98
N LEU A 159 -7.72 -11.31 9.90
CA LEU A 159 -7.36 -10.64 8.66
C LEU A 159 -5.88 -10.86 8.36
N PHE A 160 -5.60 -11.52 7.24
CA PHE A 160 -4.24 -11.83 6.80
C PHE A 160 -3.88 -11.13 5.51
N LEU A 161 -2.68 -10.57 5.47
CA LEU A 161 -2.03 -10.16 4.24
C LEU A 161 -1.00 -11.22 3.86
N ASN A 162 -1.28 -11.97 2.80
CA ASN A 162 -0.36 -12.97 2.25
C ASN A 162 0.21 -12.45 0.94
N GLY A 163 1.44 -12.80 0.63
CA GLY A 163 1.99 -12.44 -0.66
C GLY A 163 3.49 -12.59 -0.78
N GLU A 164 4.01 -11.92 -1.76
CA GLU A 164 5.43 -11.89 -2.08
C GLU A 164 5.89 -10.45 -2.26
N VAL A 165 7.01 -10.11 -1.64
CA VAL A 165 7.72 -8.86 -1.89
C VAL A 165 9.04 -9.17 -2.56
N GLU A 166 9.26 -8.55 -3.71
CA GLU A 166 10.54 -8.59 -4.42
C GLU A 166 11.28 -7.28 -4.18
N ILE A 167 12.54 -7.38 -3.76
CA ILE A 167 13.46 -6.25 -3.67
C ILE A 167 14.37 -6.34 -4.90
N ILE A 168 14.08 -5.55 -5.92
CA ILE A 168 14.87 -5.49 -7.15
C ILE A 168 15.97 -4.45 -6.95
N ILE A 169 17.22 -4.88 -6.99
CA ILE A 169 18.39 -4.04 -6.73
C ILE A 169 18.93 -3.48 -8.04
N GLU A 170 18.71 -2.20 -8.25
CA GLU A 170 19.15 -1.48 -9.47
C GLU A 170 20.59 -0.99 -9.38
N ASN A 171 21.04 -0.59 -8.17
CA ASN A 171 22.42 -0.17 -7.91
C ASN A 171 22.95 -0.81 -6.63
N LYS A 172 23.76 -1.85 -6.80
CA LYS A 172 24.31 -2.65 -5.70
C LYS A 172 25.18 -1.85 -4.73
N ASP A 173 26.04 -1.00 -5.26
CA ASP A 173 26.97 -0.25 -4.41
C ASP A 173 26.23 0.74 -3.52
N LYS A 174 25.25 1.43 -4.07
CA LYS A 174 24.37 2.33 -3.30
C LYS A 174 23.52 1.53 -2.31
N PHE A 175 22.96 0.38 -2.71
CA PHE A 175 22.16 -0.49 -1.84
C PHE A 175 22.99 -0.95 -0.63
N PHE A 176 24.15 -1.53 -0.84
CA PHE A 176 25.01 -2.00 0.24
C PHE A 176 25.54 -0.85 1.12
N SER A 177 25.87 0.28 0.52
CA SER A 177 26.30 1.46 1.25
C SER A 177 25.18 2.05 2.10
N PHE A 178 23.96 2.09 1.57
CA PHE A 178 22.80 2.57 2.30
C PHE A 178 22.53 1.74 3.56
N PHE A 179 22.61 0.40 3.46
CA PHE A 179 22.43 -0.51 4.59
C PHE A 179 23.72 -0.74 5.40
N LEU A 180 24.82 -0.06 5.07
CA LEU A 180 26.11 -0.21 5.73
C LEU A 180 26.61 -1.67 5.79
N VAL A 181 26.37 -2.44 4.72
CA VAL A 181 26.79 -3.83 4.61
C VAL A 181 28.32 -3.90 4.54
N PRO A 182 29.00 -4.72 5.37
CA PRO A 182 30.44 -4.92 5.32
C PRO A 182 30.90 -5.43 3.95
N LYS A 183 32.06 -4.96 3.45
CA LYS A 183 32.57 -5.35 2.12
C LYS A 183 32.64 -6.86 1.92
N LYS A 184 33.01 -7.63 2.95
CA LYS A 184 33.10 -9.10 2.91
C LYS A 184 31.77 -9.82 2.68
N LEU A 185 30.63 -9.16 2.98
CA LEU A 185 29.28 -9.72 2.80
C LEU A 185 28.61 -9.22 1.51
N ARG A 186 29.26 -8.32 0.75
CA ARG A 186 28.69 -7.79 -0.48
C ARG A 186 28.81 -8.81 -1.61
N LYS A 187 27.72 -9.45 -1.93
CA LYS A 187 27.61 -10.45 -2.99
C LYS A 187 27.02 -9.86 -4.26
N ASN A 188 27.20 -10.54 -5.39
CA ASN A 188 26.57 -10.12 -6.64
C ASN A 188 25.14 -10.63 -6.67
N LEU A 189 24.19 -9.81 -6.23
CA LEU A 189 22.77 -10.14 -6.20
C LEU A 189 21.93 -9.08 -6.89
N LYS A 190 20.80 -9.49 -7.48
CA LYS A 190 19.88 -8.62 -8.23
C LYS A 190 18.51 -8.56 -7.60
N VAL A 191 18.00 -9.68 -7.09
CA VAL A 191 16.64 -9.78 -6.57
C VAL A 191 16.65 -10.57 -5.26
N ILE A 192 15.92 -10.06 -4.27
CA ILE A 192 15.56 -10.79 -3.06
C ILE A 192 14.05 -10.91 -3.06
N SER A 193 13.52 -12.13 -3.07
CA SER A 193 12.09 -12.43 -2.97
C SER A 193 11.77 -13.01 -1.61
N ILE A 194 10.72 -12.52 -0.97
CA ILE A 194 10.25 -12.97 0.34
C ILE A 194 8.76 -13.27 0.24
N LYS A 195 8.39 -14.55 0.41
CA LYS A 195 7.00 -14.96 0.58
C LYS A 195 6.63 -14.91 2.04
N TYR A 196 5.51 -14.28 2.35
CA TYR A 196 5.14 -13.99 3.72
C TYR A 196 3.64 -14.06 3.97
N LYS A 197 3.31 -14.18 5.26
CA LYS A 197 1.97 -14.06 5.81
C LYS A 197 2.02 -13.13 7.01
N TYR A 198 1.15 -12.15 7.04
CA TYR A 198 1.05 -11.18 8.13
C TYR A 198 -0.37 -11.16 8.69
N ASN A 199 -0.51 -11.46 9.98
CA ASN A 199 -1.78 -11.33 10.68
C ASN A 199 -1.92 -9.88 11.18
N LEU A 200 -2.95 -9.17 10.68
CA LEU A 200 -3.14 -7.75 11.00
C LEU A 200 -3.65 -7.53 12.43
N GLU A 201 -4.38 -8.48 13.01
CA GLU A 201 -4.90 -8.37 14.37
C GLU A 201 -3.80 -8.60 15.41
N SER A 202 -3.07 -9.70 15.29
CA SER A 202 -2.00 -10.05 16.24
C SER A 202 -0.66 -9.38 15.93
N SER A 203 -0.54 -8.74 14.76
CA SER A 203 0.71 -8.15 14.26
C SER A 203 1.86 -9.16 14.15
N ILE A 204 1.53 -10.42 13.87
CA ILE A 204 2.52 -11.49 13.69
C ILE A 204 2.85 -11.64 12.21
N PHE A 205 4.13 -11.65 11.92
CA PHE A 205 4.71 -11.84 10.60
C PHE A 205 5.34 -13.24 10.52
N GLU A 206 4.99 -13.99 9.49
CA GLU A 206 5.54 -15.30 9.17
C GLU A 206 6.20 -15.24 7.80
N ILE A 207 7.36 -15.88 7.67
CA ILE A 207 8.06 -16.01 6.39
C ILE A 207 7.91 -17.45 5.93
N ASP A 208 7.36 -17.63 4.74
CA ASP A 208 7.17 -18.96 4.14
C ASP A 208 8.37 -19.36 3.28
N ASN A 209 9.00 -18.41 2.60
CA ASN A 209 10.15 -18.66 1.74
C ASN A 209 10.98 -17.39 1.52
N ILE A 210 12.28 -17.55 1.32
CA ILE A 210 13.20 -16.49 0.87
C ILE A 210 14.05 -17.03 -0.26
N GLU A 211 14.12 -16.24 -1.32
CA GLU A 211 15.00 -16.52 -2.46
C GLU A 211 15.89 -15.32 -2.75
N ILE A 212 17.14 -15.58 -3.09
CA ILE A 212 18.07 -14.59 -3.63
C ILE A 212 18.48 -15.08 -5.03
N ASP A 213 18.18 -14.29 -6.06
CA ASP A 213 18.43 -14.64 -7.47
C ASP A 213 17.93 -16.04 -7.82
N LYS A 214 16.71 -16.41 -7.35
CA LYS A 214 16.04 -17.71 -7.50
C LYS A 214 16.69 -18.88 -6.73
N LYS A 215 17.67 -18.64 -5.88
CA LYS A 215 18.22 -19.65 -4.98
C LYS A 215 17.53 -19.53 -3.62
N THR A 216 16.90 -20.60 -3.17
CA THR A 216 16.21 -20.64 -1.86
C THR A 216 17.22 -20.63 -0.72
N ILE A 217 16.97 -19.80 0.28
CA ILE A 217 17.71 -19.78 1.55
C ILE A 217 17.10 -20.82 2.49
N GLN A 218 17.88 -21.77 2.95
CA GLN A 218 17.37 -22.90 3.74
C GLN A 218 17.09 -22.57 5.20
N ASP A 219 17.90 -21.74 5.82
CA ASP A 219 17.71 -21.35 7.23
C ASP A 219 17.38 -19.85 7.35
N PHE A 220 16.10 -19.52 7.46
CA PHE A 220 15.62 -18.16 7.65
C PHE A 220 14.72 -17.97 8.89
N ASN A 221 14.60 -18.95 9.76
CA ASN A 221 13.76 -18.89 10.96
C ASN A 221 14.15 -17.73 11.89
N PHE A 222 15.43 -17.38 11.92
CA PHE A 222 15.93 -16.22 12.67
C PHE A 222 15.34 -14.89 12.15
N LEU A 223 15.05 -14.79 10.84
CA LEU A 223 14.47 -13.57 10.26
C LEU A 223 13.05 -13.33 10.74
N THR A 224 12.22 -14.36 10.78
CA THR A 224 10.86 -14.28 11.32
C THR A 224 10.89 -13.77 12.76
N LYS A 225 11.77 -14.31 13.59
CA LYS A 225 11.95 -13.86 14.98
C LYS A 225 12.45 -12.44 15.08
N ASP A 226 13.45 -12.08 14.30
CA ASP A 226 14.03 -10.72 14.29
C ASP A 226 12.99 -9.68 13.82
N ILE A 227 12.18 -9.99 12.78
CA ILE A 227 11.14 -9.11 12.27
C ILE A 227 10.01 -8.94 13.30
N ASN A 228 9.51 -10.00 13.91
CA ASN A 228 8.46 -9.92 14.94
C ASN A 228 8.92 -9.17 16.20
N ASN A 229 10.21 -9.13 16.47
CA ASN A 229 10.79 -8.34 17.55
C ASN A 229 10.91 -6.82 17.20
N LEU A 230 10.69 -6.45 15.93
CA LEU A 230 10.62 -5.05 15.53
C LEU A 230 9.29 -4.45 15.99
N LYS A 231 9.29 -3.76 17.13
CA LYS A 231 8.10 -3.10 17.66
C LYS A 231 7.68 -1.93 16.74
N GLY A 232 6.67 -2.20 15.92
CA GLY A 232 6.05 -1.22 15.02
C GLY A 232 6.88 -0.86 13.78
N PHE A 233 6.30 -0.04 12.90
CA PHE A 233 6.90 0.38 11.62
C PHE A 233 8.11 1.33 11.75
N LYS A 234 8.50 1.73 12.95
CA LYS A 234 9.72 2.51 13.18
C LYS A 234 10.96 1.61 13.15
N THR A 235 11.16 0.94 12.02
CA THR A 235 12.35 0.11 11.83
C THR A 235 13.60 0.99 11.82
N ASN A 236 14.46 0.77 12.78
CA ASN A 236 15.75 1.41 12.84
C ASN A 236 16.65 0.82 11.73
N LYS A 237 17.37 1.68 11.00
CA LYS A 237 18.35 1.30 9.97
C LYS A 237 19.37 0.25 10.45
N ILE A 238 19.71 0.28 11.74
CA ILE A 238 20.61 -0.70 12.36
C ILE A 238 19.99 -2.10 12.40
N GLN A 239 18.69 -2.20 12.67
CA GLN A 239 17.98 -3.49 12.70
C GLN A 239 17.84 -4.07 11.29
N LEU A 240 17.48 -3.24 10.30
CA LEU A 240 17.45 -3.67 8.90
C LEU A 240 18.82 -4.15 8.43
N ARG A 241 19.89 -3.45 8.81
CA ARG A 241 21.27 -3.89 8.54
C ARG A 241 21.56 -5.26 9.13
N LYS A 242 21.21 -5.50 10.39
CA LYS A 242 21.43 -6.80 11.04
C LYS A 242 20.72 -7.93 10.30
N ILE A 243 19.45 -7.71 9.95
CA ILE A 243 18.65 -8.67 9.18
C ILE A 243 19.31 -8.95 7.83
N LEU A 244 19.67 -7.90 7.08
CA LEU A 244 20.29 -8.05 5.77
C LEU A 244 21.65 -8.74 5.84
N ASN A 245 22.50 -8.43 6.83
CA ASN A 245 23.78 -9.09 7.00
C ASN A 245 23.62 -10.59 7.26
N LYS A 246 22.73 -10.99 8.17
CA LYS A 246 22.43 -12.41 8.42
C LYS A 246 21.92 -13.12 7.16
N LEU A 247 21.04 -12.46 6.40
CA LEU A 247 20.54 -13.02 5.14
C LEU A 247 21.67 -13.23 4.13
N LEU A 248 22.59 -12.28 4.03
CA LEU A 248 23.74 -12.39 3.12
C LEU A 248 24.79 -13.43 3.58
N GLU A 249 24.91 -13.65 4.88
CA GLU A 249 25.75 -14.73 5.45
C GLU A 249 25.22 -16.11 5.07
N SER A 250 23.89 -16.29 5.05
CA SER A 250 23.23 -17.55 4.68
C SER A 250 23.14 -17.77 3.16
N TYR A 251 23.54 -16.80 2.34
CA TYR A 251 23.50 -16.92 0.89
C TYR A 251 24.85 -17.30 0.33
N ASP A 252 24.95 -18.50 -0.24
CA ASP A 252 26.13 -18.99 -0.98
C ASP A 252 26.00 -18.55 -2.46
N GLY A 253 26.40 -17.31 -2.73
CA GLY A 253 26.29 -16.63 -4.02
C GLY A 253 27.19 -17.17 -5.11
#